data_e05b4b41c78a1cee67d266442df3c02a
#
_entry.id   e05b4b41c78a1cee67d266442df3c02a
#
_cell.length_a   1.000
_cell.length_b   1.000
_cell.length_c   1.000
_cell.angle_alpha   90.00
_cell.angle_beta   90.00
_cell.angle_gamma   90.00
#
_symmetry.space_group_name_H-M   'P 1'
#
loop_
_entity.id
_entity.type
_entity.pdbx_description
1 polymer ?
#
loop_
_entity_poly.entity_id
_entity_poly.type
_entity_poly.pdbx_seq_one_letter_code
_entity_poly.pdbx_strand_id
1 'polypeptide(L)'
;MAMTLEEMKERKRQLGYTNKQIADWSDVPLSTVQKVFSGATQAPRYETLRAIEEVLTDRSAMASLTVREAVVKYGAPIEKRQGDYTVEDYYAWPEDERIELIDGVIYDMGAPYLVHQGLVGEIFFVLKTYVKKNKGTCTVGISPIDVQLDCDNKTMVQPDVMVICKKDRINKKNILGAPDLVVEVLSKATRKKDMTIKLSKYTNAGVREYWIVDSKNERVIVYDIENDLEISLYTFDDQVPVCIFDGKCIVDFKEIKEYLGDLLSEE
;
A
#
# COMPACT_ATOMS: atom_id res chain seq x y z
N MET A 1 21.34 13.16 -25.48
CA MET A 1 22.47 12.31 -25.00
C MET A 1 21.85 11.05 -24.44
N ALA A 2 22.33 9.88 -24.79
CA ALA A 2 21.79 8.62 -24.27
C ALA A 2 22.11 8.51 -22.76
N MET A 3 21.14 8.03 -21.99
CA MET A 3 21.32 7.80 -20.54
C MET A 3 22.33 6.69 -20.27
N THR A 4 23.20 6.89 -19.32
CA THR A 4 24.05 5.83 -18.79
C THR A 4 23.23 4.82 -17.97
N LEU A 5 23.75 3.61 -17.79
CA LEU A 5 23.06 2.59 -16.99
C LEU A 5 22.78 3.05 -15.55
N GLU A 6 23.68 3.83 -14.96
CA GLU A 6 23.50 4.37 -13.59
C GLU A 6 22.40 5.45 -13.56
N GLU A 7 22.33 6.31 -14.58
CA GLU A 7 21.23 7.28 -14.74
C GLU A 7 19.90 6.56 -14.93
N MET A 8 19.85 5.47 -15.71
CA MET A 8 18.65 4.64 -15.88
C MET A 8 18.22 3.99 -14.56
N LYS A 9 19.14 3.49 -13.73
CA LYS A 9 18.84 2.93 -12.41
C LYS A 9 18.27 3.99 -11.47
N GLU A 10 18.88 5.18 -11.47
CA GLU A 10 18.41 6.30 -10.67
C GLU A 10 17.02 6.75 -11.12
N ARG A 11 16.82 6.90 -12.42
CA ARG A 11 15.54 7.31 -12.99
C ARG A 11 14.44 6.30 -12.72
N LYS A 12 14.76 4.99 -12.83
CA LYS A 12 13.86 3.91 -12.43
C LYS A 12 13.43 4.04 -10.97
N ARG A 13 14.37 4.36 -10.05
CA ARG A 13 14.08 4.58 -8.62
C ARG A 13 13.15 5.76 -8.40
N GLN A 14 13.43 6.90 -9.07
CA GLN A 14 12.61 8.11 -9.00
C GLN A 14 11.18 7.87 -9.49
N LEU A 15 11.03 7.12 -10.59
CA LEU A 15 9.73 6.79 -11.17
C LEU A 15 9.00 5.66 -10.43
N GLY A 16 9.69 4.93 -9.56
CA GLY A 16 9.13 3.80 -8.82
C GLY A 16 8.83 2.56 -9.68
N TYR A 17 9.36 2.49 -10.91
CA TYR A 17 9.05 1.41 -11.85
C TYR A 17 9.68 0.08 -11.44
N THR A 18 8.90 -1.00 -11.55
CA THR A 18 9.39 -2.38 -11.40
C THR A 18 10.06 -2.86 -12.69
N ASN A 19 10.91 -3.90 -12.58
CA ASN A 19 11.50 -4.52 -13.77
C ASN A 19 10.42 -5.11 -14.69
N LYS A 20 9.31 -5.57 -14.14
CA LYS A 20 8.18 -6.11 -14.89
C LYS A 20 7.51 -5.01 -15.71
N GLN A 21 7.17 -3.89 -15.09
CA GLN A 21 6.58 -2.74 -15.80
C GLN A 21 7.49 -2.24 -16.93
N ILE A 22 8.80 -2.12 -16.67
CA ILE A 22 9.74 -1.72 -17.73
C ILE A 22 9.79 -2.77 -18.85
N ALA A 23 9.74 -4.06 -18.54
CA ALA A 23 9.71 -5.13 -19.52
C ALA A 23 8.44 -5.05 -20.39
N ASP A 24 7.29 -4.89 -19.74
CA ASP A 24 5.99 -4.82 -20.43
C ASP A 24 5.89 -3.57 -21.33
N TRP A 25 6.46 -2.44 -20.89
CA TRP A 25 6.40 -1.18 -21.63
C TRP A 25 7.49 -1.02 -22.71
N SER A 26 8.63 -1.67 -22.55
CA SER A 26 9.73 -1.61 -23.53
C SER A 26 9.73 -2.75 -24.54
N ASP A 27 8.81 -3.69 -24.42
CA ASP A 27 8.79 -4.96 -25.18
C ASP A 27 10.11 -5.78 -25.06
N VAL A 28 10.85 -5.54 -23.97
CA VAL A 28 12.10 -6.26 -23.66
C VAL A 28 11.78 -7.37 -22.65
N PRO A 29 12.18 -8.63 -22.92
CA PRO A 29 11.92 -9.74 -22.01
C PRO A 29 12.34 -9.42 -20.55
N LEU A 30 11.49 -9.75 -19.57
CA LEU A 30 11.73 -9.48 -18.16
C LEU A 30 13.10 -9.97 -17.68
N SER A 31 13.51 -11.16 -18.11
CA SER A 31 14.83 -11.72 -17.77
C SER A 31 15.98 -10.86 -18.29
N THR A 32 15.80 -10.18 -19.42
CA THR A 32 16.79 -9.25 -19.99
C THR A 32 16.82 -7.96 -19.20
N VAL A 33 15.67 -7.38 -18.87
CA VAL A 33 15.56 -6.18 -18.02
C VAL A 33 16.20 -6.42 -16.66
N GLN A 34 15.94 -7.57 -16.04
CA GLN A 34 16.56 -7.96 -14.77
C GLN A 34 18.09 -8.04 -14.87
N LYS A 35 18.63 -8.65 -15.94
CA LYS A 35 20.08 -8.76 -16.17
C LYS A 35 20.74 -7.41 -16.40
N VAL A 36 20.07 -6.49 -17.11
CA VAL A 36 20.56 -5.13 -17.33
C VAL A 36 20.66 -4.37 -16.01
N PHE A 37 19.57 -4.32 -15.23
CA PHE A 37 19.56 -3.57 -13.97
C PHE A 37 20.36 -4.21 -12.84
N SER A 38 20.57 -5.52 -12.85
CA SER A 38 21.45 -6.20 -11.89
C SER A 38 22.95 -6.07 -12.24
N GLY A 39 23.27 -5.63 -13.47
CA GLY A 39 24.65 -5.58 -13.95
C GLY A 39 25.20 -6.96 -14.39
N ALA A 40 24.36 -7.99 -14.45
CA ALA A 40 24.75 -9.33 -14.90
C ALA A 40 25.12 -9.37 -16.39
N THR A 41 24.72 -8.37 -17.17
CA THR A 41 25.11 -8.19 -18.58
C THR A 41 26.11 -7.02 -18.65
N GLN A 42 27.37 -7.31 -18.96
CA GLN A 42 28.42 -6.28 -19.04
C GLN A 42 28.32 -5.38 -20.28
N ALA A 43 27.70 -5.86 -21.35
CA ALA A 43 27.47 -5.09 -22.58
C ALA A 43 26.07 -5.40 -23.14
N PRO A 44 25.01 -4.75 -22.63
CA PRO A 44 23.68 -4.88 -23.21
C PRO A 44 23.64 -4.34 -24.64
N ARG A 45 22.80 -4.91 -25.50
CA ARG A 45 22.64 -4.42 -26.87
C ARG A 45 22.09 -3.01 -26.86
N TYR A 46 22.57 -2.17 -27.77
CA TYR A 46 22.16 -0.77 -27.90
C TYR A 46 20.63 -0.62 -28.02
N GLU A 47 19.98 -1.46 -28.84
CA GLU A 47 18.52 -1.45 -29.03
C GLU A 47 17.77 -1.74 -27.72
N THR A 48 18.29 -2.68 -26.89
CA THR A 48 17.73 -3.00 -25.58
C THR A 48 17.81 -1.81 -24.62
N LEU A 49 18.97 -1.16 -24.55
CA LEU A 49 19.16 0.02 -23.71
C LEU A 49 18.28 1.16 -24.16
N ARG A 50 18.17 1.39 -25.47
CA ARG A 50 17.32 2.42 -26.06
C ARG A 50 15.84 2.21 -25.73
N ALA A 51 15.34 0.99 -25.89
CA ALA A 51 13.95 0.66 -25.56
C ALA A 51 13.64 0.89 -24.06
N ILE A 52 14.58 0.54 -23.17
CA ILE A 52 14.45 0.83 -21.74
C ILE A 52 14.54 2.34 -21.45
N GLU A 53 15.44 3.06 -22.11
CA GLU A 53 15.61 4.50 -21.99
C GLU A 53 14.35 5.27 -22.42
N GLU A 54 13.71 4.86 -23.52
CA GLU A 54 12.46 5.45 -23.97
C GLU A 54 11.38 5.37 -22.91
N VAL A 55 11.22 4.23 -22.22
CA VAL A 55 10.28 4.05 -21.10
C VAL A 55 10.62 4.95 -19.91
N LEU A 56 11.90 5.20 -19.65
CA LEU A 56 12.35 5.99 -18.50
C LEU A 56 12.36 7.51 -18.77
N THR A 57 12.42 7.93 -20.05
CA THR A 57 12.51 9.35 -20.44
C THR A 57 11.19 9.93 -20.89
N ASP A 58 10.31 9.12 -21.47
CA ASP A 58 9.11 9.62 -22.15
C ASP A 58 7.87 9.59 -21.24
N ARG A 59 7.44 10.79 -20.81
CA ARG A 59 6.10 10.97 -20.26
C ARG A 59 4.98 10.65 -21.26
N SER A 60 5.29 10.62 -22.56
CA SER A 60 4.34 10.31 -23.63
C SER A 60 4.36 8.85 -24.05
N ALA A 61 5.39 8.07 -23.73
CA ALA A 61 5.43 6.63 -23.98
C ALA A 61 4.36 5.87 -23.20
N MET A 62 3.93 6.38 -22.04
CA MET A 62 2.71 5.89 -21.37
C MET A 62 1.43 6.18 -22.21
N ALA A 63 1.50 7.07 -23.19
CA ALA A 63 0.35 7.45 -24.03
C ALA A 63 0.18 6.60 -25.27
N SER A 64 1.22 5.90 -25.73
CA SER A 64 1.20 5.21 -27.05
C SER A 64 1.06 3.69 -26.97
N LEU A 65 1.06 3.09 -25.79
CA LEU A 65 0.96 1.63 -25.60
C LEU A 65 -0.46 1.10 -25.40
N THR A 66 -1.48 1.93 -25.56
CA THR A 66 -2.89 1.55 -25.35
C THR A 66 -3.68 1.33 -26.63
N VAL A 67 -3.06 0.90 -27.73
CA VAL A 67 -3.83 0.44 -28.88
C VAL A 67 -3.40 -0.98 -29.26
N ARG A 68 -3.67 -1.93 -28.37
CA ARG A 68 -4.06 -3.26 -28.81
C ARG A 68 -5.58 -3.24 -28.91
N GLU A 69 -6.09 -3.57 -30.11
CA GLU A 69 -7.52 -3.69 -30.37
C GLU A 69 -8.22 -4.44 -29.23
N ALA A 70 -8.87 -3.69 -28.35
CA ALA A 70 -9.75 -4.24 -27.34
C ALA A 70 -10.94 -4.83 -28.11
N VAL A 71 -11.05 -6.14 -28.10
CA VAL A 71 -12.35 -6.78 -28.31
C VAL A 71 -13.29 -6.15 -27.31
N VAL A 72 -14.21 -5.33 -27.80
CA VAL A 72 -15.23 -4.66 -26.99
C VAL A 72 -16.11 -5.74 -26.37
N LYS A 73 -15.72 -6.23 -25.18
CA LYS A 73 -16.64 -6.87 -24.26
C LYS A 73 -17.42 -5.73 -23.60
N TYR A 74 -18.71 -5.70 -23.81
CA TYR A 74 -19.61 -4.78 -23.12
C TYR A 74 -19.29 -4.79 -21.62
N GLY A 75 -18.82 -3.66 -21.08
CA GLY A 75 -18.58 -3.45 -19.65
C GLY A 75 -17.12 -3.38 -19.18
N ALA A 76 -16.10 -3.52 -20.05
CA ALA A 76 -14.73 -3.30 -19.63
C ALA A 76 -14.47 -1.80 -19.38
N PRO A 77 -13.81 -1.39 -18.27
CA PRO A 77 -13.42 -0.01 -18.03
C PRO A 77 -12.51 0.46 -19.17
N ILE A 78 -12.70 1.70 -19.62
CA ILE A 78 -11.78 2.34 -20.56
C ILE A 78 -10.43 2.41 -19.86
N GLU A 79 -9.37 1.80 -20.41
CA GLU A 79 -8.01 1.92 -19.87
C GLU A 79 -7.60 3.40 -19.86
N LYS A 80 -7.66 3.98 -18.67
CA LYS A 80 -7.16 5.32 -18.39
C LYS A 80 -5.66 5.27 -18.10
N ARG A 81 -4.98 6.41 -18.19
CA ARG A 81 -3.60 6.51 -17.72
C ARG A 81 -3.56 6.39 -16.19
N GLN A 82 -2.51 5.78 -15.68
CA GLN A 82 -2.25 5.81 -14.23
C GLN A 82 -2.12 7.29 -13.78
N GLY A 83 -2.87 7.66 -12.73
CA GLY A 83 -3.07 9.02 -12.26
C GLY A 83 -4.39 9.68 -12.71
N ASP A 84 -5.11 9.08 -13.68
CA ASP A 84 -6.37 9.60 -14.19
C ASP A 84 -7.60 8.81 -13.71
N TYR A 85 -7.40 7.69 -13.00
CA TYR A 85 -8.49 6.91 -12.45
C TYR A 85 -9.21 7.66 -11.32
N THR A 86 -10.51 7.41 -11.20
CA THR A 86 -11.36 8.04 -10.20
C THR A 86 -12.04 7.00 -9.31
N VAL A 87 -12.69 7.46 -8.25
CA VAL A 87 -13.49 6.61 -7.37
C VAL A 87 -14.64 5.94 -8.12
N GLU A 88 -15.19 6.57 -9.17
CA GLU A 88 -16.18 5.96 -10.05
C GLU A 88 -15.57 4.77 -10.82
N ASP A 89 -14.35 4.91 -11.32
CA ASP A 89 -13.63 3.81 -11.98
C ASP A 89 -13.32 2.68 -10.99
N TYR A 90 -12.92 3.03 -9.78
CA TYR A 90 -12.69 2.06 -8.70
C TYR A 90 -13.94 1.20 -8.45
N TYR A 91 -15.12 1.82 -8.35
CA TYR A 91 -16.36 1.09 -8.15
C TYR A 91 -16.89 0.37 -9.40
N ALA A 92 -16.39 0.72 -10.58
CA ALA A 92 -16.68 0.01 -11.83
C ALA A 92 -15.66 -1.13 -12.10
N TRP A 93 -14.63 -1.27 -11.26
CA TRP A 93 -13.62 -2.32 -11.39
C TRP A 93 -14.26 -3.72 -11.20
N PRO A 94 -13.74 -4.76 -11.88
CA PRO A 94 -14.24 -6.12 -11.71
C PRO A 94 -14.24 -6.56 -10.24
N GLU A 95 -15.35 -7.15 -9.77
CA GLU A 95 -15.52 -7.54 -8.35
C GLU A 95 -14.56 -8.65 -7.90
N ASP A 96 -14.02 -9.43 -8.84
CA ASP A 96 -13.04 -10.50 -8.58
C ASP A 96 -11.59 -9.99 -8.49
N GLU A 97 -11.36 -8.72 -8.79
CA GLU A 97 -10.06 -8.06 -8.69
C GLU A 97 -10.06 -7.07 -7.51
N ARG A 98 -9.14 -7.30 -6.56
CA ARG A 98 -8.97 -6.36 -5.43
C ARG A 98 -7.93 -5.32 -5.78
N ILE A 99 -8.30 -4.06 -5.64
CA ILE A 99 -7.42 -2.92 -5.94
C ILE A 99 -7.49 -1.87 -4.84
N GLU A 100 -6.48 -1.02 -4.77
CA GLU A 100 -6.52 0.29 -4.14
C GLU A 100 -6.31 1.37 -5.20
N LEU A 101 -6.90 2.53 -4.98
CA LEU A 101 -6.72 3.73 -5.80
C LEU A 101 -6.00 4.79 -4.96
N ILE A 102 -4.83 5.26 -5.39
CA ILE A 102 -4.10 6.32 -4.68
C ILE A 102 -3.64 7.37 -5.68
N ASP A 103 -4.13 8.59 -5.53
CA ASP A 103 -3.87 9.72 -6.46
C ASP A 103 -4.19 9.37 -7.92
N GLY A 104 -5.26 8.61 -8.14
CA GLY A 104 -5.68 8.17 -9.48
C GLY A 104 -4.84 7.03 -10.06
N VAL A 105 -3.96 6.42 -9.28
CA VAL A 105 -3.14 5.26 -9.65
C VAL A 105 -3.75 3.99 -9.05
N ILE A 106 -3.99 2.98 -9.88
CA ILE A 106 -4.48 1.66 -9.46
C ILE A 106 -3.33 0.80 -8.97
N TYR A 107 -3.52 0.18 -7.81
CA TYR A 107 -2.60 -0.79 -7.21
C TYR A 107 -3.32 -2.10 -6.94
N ASP A 108 -2.85 -3.17 -7.56
CA ASP A 108 -3.38 -4.52 -7.31
C ASP A 108 -3.10 -4.95 -5.87
N MET A 109 -4.07 -5.64 -5.28
CA MET A 109 -3.95 -6.25 -3.96
C MET A 109 -3.90 -7.77 -4.10
N GLY A 110 -2.82 -8.37 -3.61
CA GLY A 110 -2.70 -9.83 -3.52
C GLY A 110 -3.52 -10.43 -2.38
N ALA A 111 -3.71 -11.74 -2.42
CA ALA A 111 -4.25 -12.48 -1.28
C ALA A 111 -3.25 -12.44 -0.12
N PRO A 112 -3.69 -12.11 1.11
CA PRO A 112 -2.81 -12.07 2.27
C PRO A 112 -2.43 -13.48 2.74
N TYR A 113 -1.24 -13.62 3.33
CA TYR A 113 -0.83 -14.85 4.01
C TYR A 113 -1.55 -15.03 5.35
N LEU A 114 -1.56 -16.25 5.86
CA LEU A 114 -2.24 -16.60 7.12
C LEU A 114 -1.67 -15.80 8.30
N VAL A 115 -0.34 -15.65 8.39
CA VAL A 115 0.32 -14.85 9.45
C VAL A 115 -0.11 -13.39 9.41
N HIS A 116 -0.22 -12.81 8.21
CA HIS A 116 -0.73 -11.44 8.04
C HIS A 116 -2.14 -11.31 8.61
N GLN A 117 -3.05 -12.22 8.25
CA GLN A 117 -4.43 -12.20 8.75
C GLN A 117 -4.50 -12.48 10.27
N GLY A 118 -3.59 -13.29 10.80
CA GLY A 118 -3.46 -13.52 12.23
C GLY A 118 -3.12 -12.23 12.99
N LEU A 119 -2.08 -11.51 12.55
CA LEU A 119 -1.70 -10.21 13.12
C LEU A 119 -2.83 -9.18 13.03
N VAL A 120 -3.47 -9.07 11.87
CA VAL A 120 -4.62 -8.18 11.65
C VAL A 120 -5.76 -8.52 12.61
N GLY A 121 -6.07 -9.81 12.77
CA GLY A 121 -7.14 -10.30 13.64
C GLY A 121 -6.89 -9.99 15.12
N GLU A 122 -5.68 -10.25 15.62
CA GLU A 122 -5.31 -10.01 17.02
C GLU A 122 -5.30 -8.51 17.35
N ILE A 123 -4.69 -7.67 16.50
CA ILE A 123 -4.69 -6.22 16.70
C ILE A 123 -6.12 -5.67 16.71
N PHE A 124 -6.94 -6.10 15.74
CA PHE A 124 -8.37 -5.72 15.69
C PHE A 124 -9.10 -6.15 16.98
N PHE A 125 -8.87 -7.39 17.44
CA PHE A 125 -9.52 -7.91 18.65
C PHE A 125 -9.20 -7.07 19.89
N VAL A 126 -7.92 -6.71 20.10
CA VAL A 126 -7.47 -5.88 21.21
C VAL A 126 -8.14 -4.50 21.15
N LEU A 127 -8.04 -3.80 20.01
CA LEU A 127 -8.62 -2.46 19.84
C LEU A 127 -10.14 -2.47 20.04
N LYS A 128 -10.83 -3.43 19.42
CA LYS A 128 -12.28 -3.57 19.55
C LYS A 128 -12.72 -3.88 20.97
N THR A 129 -11.99 -4.76 21.65
CA THR A 129 -12.25 -5.12 23.05
C THR A 129 -12.08 -3.93 23.97
N TYR A 130 -11.00 -3.15 23.77
CA TYR A 130 -10.75 -1.92 24.52
C TYR A 130 -11.89 -0.90 24.33
N VAL A 131 -12.27 -0.59 23.10
CA VAL A 131 -13.35 0.36 22.81
C VAL A 131 -14.67 -0.10 23.44
N LYS A 132 -15.03 -1.38 23.33
CA LYS A 132 -16.25 -1.93 23.93
C LYS A 132 -16.23 -1.87 25.46
N LYS A 133 -15.14 -2.29 26.09
CA LYS A 133 -14.99 -2.33 27.55
C LYS A 133 -15.10 -0.93 28.16
N ASN A 134 -14.53 0.07 27.48
CA ASN A 134 -14.54 1.45 27.96
C ASN A 134 -15.77 2.25 27.47
N LYS A 135 -16.77 1.59 26.85
CA LYS A 135 -17.98 2.23 26.29
C LYS A 135 -17.61 3.39 25.33
N GLY A 136 -16.50 3.27 24.63
CA GLY A 136 -16.03 4.28 23.69
C GLY A 136 -16.96 4.44 22.51
N THR A 137 -16.94 5.61 21.90
CA THR A 137 -17.79 5.95 20.75
C THR A 137 -17.17 5.57 19.42
N CYS A 138 -15.89 5.22 19.39
CA CYS A 138 -15.15 4.86 18.18
C CYS A 138 -15.65 3.53 17.59
N THR A 139 -15.53 3.39 16.29
CA THR A 139 -15.74 2.12 15.56
C THR A 139 -14.37 1.57 15.17
N VAL A 140 -14.16 0.27 15.35
CA VAL A 140 -12.96 -0.42 14.87
C VAL A 140 -13.33 -1.21 13.63
N GLY A 141 -12.65 -0.94 12.52
CA GLY A 141 -12.82 -1.60 11.23
C GLY A 141 -11.64 -2.53 10.91
N ILE A 142 -11.90 -3.51 10.05
CA ILE A 142 -10.92 -4.48 9.55
C ILE A 142 -11.13 -4.63 8.04
N SER A 143 -10.05 -4.76 7.27
CA SER A 143 -10.10 -5.00 5.81
C SER A 143 -10.97 -6.23 5.47
N PRO A 144 -11.72 -6.22 4.35
CA PRO A 144 -11.80 -5.14 3.36
C PRO A 144 -12.88 -4.11 3.70
N ILE A 145 -12.51 -2.89 3.95
CA ILE A 145 -13.42 -1.74 4.09
C ILE A 145 -12.82 -0.57 3.32
N ASP A 146 -13.60 0.00 2.42
CA ASP A 146 -13.19 1.14 1.62
C ASP A 146 -13.09 2.42 2.45
N VAL A 147 -11.99 3.13 2.30
CA VAL A 147 -11.74 4.46 2.88
C VAL A 147 -11.44 5.43 1.75
N GLN A 148 -12.34 6.36 1.49
CA GLN A 148 -12.12 7.50 0.60
C GLN A 148 -11.34 8.58 1.37
N LEU A 149 -10.03 8.47 1.37
CA LEU A 149 -9.14 9.08 2.35
C LEU A 149 -9.14 10.60 2.33
N ASP A 150 -8.96 11.20 1.15
CA ASP A 150 -8.79 12.65 0.99
C ASP A 150 -10.10 13.39 0.73
N CYS A 151 -11.24 12.70 0.76
CA CYS A 151 -12.54 13.22 0.35
C CYS A 151 -12.55 13.75 -1.11
N ASP A 152 -11.53 13.44 -1.89
CA ASP A 152 -11.47 13.67 -3.32
C ASP A 152 -12.03 12.45 -4.08
N ASN A 153 -11.95 12.48 -5.40
CA ASN A 153 -12.39 11.37 -6.23
C ASN A 153 -11.23 10.50 -6.76
N LYS A 154 -10.04 10.54 -6.12
CA LYS A 154 -8.81 9.90 -6.63
C LYS A 154 -8.13 8.98 -5.65
N THR A 155 -8.64 8.86 -4.41
CA THR A 155 -7.99 8.04 -3.39
C THR A 155 -9.01 7.16 -2.65
N MET A 156 -8.87 5.86 -2.82
CA MET A 156 -9.63 4.81 -2.13
C MET A 156 -8.68 3.73 -1.67
N VAL A 157 -8.53 3.58 -0.35
CA VAL A 157 -7.62 2.61 0.28
C VAL A 157 -8.40 1.61 1.14
N GLN A 158 -7.80 0.46 1.43
CA GLN A 158 -8.37 -0.56 2.30
C GLN A 158 -7.38 -0.91 3.42
N PRO A 159 -7.28 -0.08 4.48
CA PRO A 159 -6.37 -0.34 5.59
C PRO A 159 -6.65 -1.67 6.28
N ASP A 160 -5.62 -2.38 6.73
CA ASP A 160 -5.77 -3.68 7.37
C ASP A 160 -6.59 -3.59 8.66
N VAL A 161 -6.26 -2.62 9.55
CA VAL A 161 -7.07 -2.29 10.73
C VAL A 161 -7.18 -0.77 10.86
N MET A 162 -8.34 -0.29 11.30
CA MET A 162 -8.55 1.14 11.51
C MET A 162 -9.45 1.43 12.69
N VAL A 163 -9.29 2.60 13.30
CA VAL A 163 -10.19 3.14 14.31
C VAL A 163 -10.78 4.46 13.81
N ILE A 164 -12.10 4.60 13.88
CA ILE A 164 -12.84 5.77 13.46
C ILE A 164 -13.65 6.28 14.63
N CYS A 165 -13.31 7.46 15.16
CA CYS A 165 -14.00 8.07 16.30
C CYS A 165 -15.09 9.07 15.87
N LYS A 166 -15.00 9.60 14.64
CA LYS A 166 -15.98 10.49 14.04
C LYS A 166 -17.02 9.69 13.26
N LYS A 167 -18.19 9.46 13.87
CA LYS A 167 -19.26 8.60 13.29
C LYS A 167 -19.89 9.16 12.02
N ASP A 168 -19.85 10.46 11.81
CA ASP A 168 -20.32 11.14 10.60
C ASP A 168 -19.50 10.78 9.36
N ARG A 169 -18.28 10.24 9.54
CA ARG A 169 -17.43 9.71 8.44
C ARG A 169 -17.88 8.34 7.95
N ILE A 170 -18.68 7.61 8.72
CA ILE A 170 -19.10 6.24 8.39
C ILE A 170 -20.43 6.29 7.64
N ASN A 171 -20.43 5.87 6.40
CA ASN A 171 -21.66 5.69 5.62
C ASN A 171 -21.86 4.21 5.26
N LYS A 172 -22.94 3.89 4.50
CA LYS A 172 -23.28 2.50 4.15
C LYS A 172 -22.29 1.87 3.15
N LYS A 173 -21.54 2.67 2.43
CA LYS A 173 -20.71 2.22 1.31
C LYS A 173 -19.22 2.22 1.66
N ASN A 174 -18.77 3.26 2.33
CA ASN A 174 -17.36 3.48 2.65
C ASN A 174 -17.19 4.36 3.90
N ILE A 175 -15.95 4.62 4.25
CA ILE A 175 -15.56 5.65 5.22
C ILE A 175 -15.08 6.86 4.43
N LEU A 176 -15.59 8.05 4.76
CA LEU A 176 -15.24 9.30 4.10
C LEU A 176 -14.27 10.11 4.98
N GLY A 177 -13.07 10.35 4.48
CA GLY A 177 -11.99 11.04 5.19
C GLY A 177 -11.14 10.10 6.06
N ALA A 178 -10.18 10.68 6.75
CA ALA A 178 -9.16 9.94 7.49
C ALA A 178 -9.70 9.22 8.73
N PRO A 179 -9.40 7.93 8.94
CA PRO A 179 -9.51 7.29 10.25
C PRO A 179 -8.64 7.98 11.30
N ASP A 180 -8.93 7.77 12.59
CA ASP A 180 -8.09 8.27 13.67
C ASP A 180 -6.81 7.45 13.84
N LEU A 181 -6.88 6.12 13.73
CA LEU A 181 -5.75 5.19 13.69
C LEU A 181 -5.84 4.33 12.44
N VAL A 182 -4.71 4.11 11.80
CA VAL A 182 -4.53 3.13 10.72
C VAL A 182 -3.39 2.18 11.09
N VAL A 183 -3.59 0.89 10.87
CA VAL A 183 -2.56 -0.14 10.98
C VAL A 183 -2.44 -0.85 9.64
N GLU A 184 -1.23 -0.95 9.12
CA GLU A 184 -0.87 -1.75 7.94
C GLU A 184 0.12 -2.84 8.34
N VAL A 185 -0.22 -4.09 8.07
CA VAL A 185 0.67 -5.22 8.24
C VAL A 185 1.41 -5.44 6.93
N LEU A 186 2.74 -5.31 6.95
CA LEU A 186 3.53 -5.38 5.74
C LEU A 186 3.47 -6.75 5.08
N SER A 187 3.26 -6.74 3.78
CA SER A 187 3.53 -7.87 2.92
C SER A 187 4.74 -7.59 2.01
N LYS A 188 5.31 -8.62 1.43
CA LYS A 188 6.41 -8.46 0.47
C LYS A 188 6.02 -7.56 -0.71
N ALA A 189 4.75 -7.60 -1.13
CA ALA A 189 4.25 -6.81 -2.26
C ALA A 189 3.97 -5.35 -1.89
N THR A 190 3.48 -5.07 -0.67
CA THR A 190 3.00 -3.74 -0.28
C THR A 190 4.03 -2.91 0.46
N ARG A 191 5.09 -3.53 1.01
CA ARG A 191 6.09 -2.91 1.89
C ARG A 191 6.53 -1.51 1.46
N LYS A 192 6.94 -1.35 0.19
CA LYS A 192 7.41 -0.04 -0.28
C LYS A 192 6.28 1.00 -0.31
N LYS A 193 5.09 0.59 -0.75
CA LYS A 193 3.90 1.44 -0.83
C LYS A 193 3.50 1.94 0.56
N ASP A 194 3.41 1.01 1.53
CA ASP A 194 2.98 1.31 2.90
C ASP A 194 3.99 2.21 3.63
N MET A 195 5.30 1.96 3.46
CA MET A 195 6.36 2.74 4.11
C MET A 195 6.59 4.13 3.50
N THR A 196 6.06 4.43 2.31
CA THR A 196 6.32 5.70 1.61
C THR A 196 5.04 6.41 1.18
N ILE A 197 4.34 5.85 0.18
CA ILE A 197 3.16 6.49 -0.41
C ILE A 197 2.04 6.61 0.63
N LYS A 198 1.68 5.51 1.29
CA LYS A 198 0.61 5.50 2.29
C LYS A 198 0.95 6.34 3.52
N LEU A 199 2.19 6.31 4.02
CA LEU A 199 2.62 7.17 5.12
C LEU A 199 2.36 8.65 4.80
N SER A 200 2.80 9.12 3.62
CA SER A 200 2.56 10.50 3.18
C SER A 200 1.08 10.80 3.04
N LYS A 201 0.30 9.88 2.47
CA LYS A 201 -1.15 10.06 2.29
C LYS A 201 -1.88 10.12 3.62
N TYR A 202 -1.62 9.22 4.55
CA TYR A 202 -2.25 9.20 5.86
C TYR A 202 -1.90 10.44 6.68
N THR A 203 -0.63 10.88 6.64
CA THR A 203 -0.20 12.13 7.29
C THR A 203 -0.94 13.34 6.73
N ASN A 204 -0.99 13.50 5.40
CA ASN A 204 -1.63 14.64 4.75
C ASN A 204 -3.16 14.64 4.92
N ALA A 205 -3.79 13.47 4.98
CA ALA A 205 -5.23 13.34 5.18
C ALA A 205 -5.68 13.62 6.61
N GLY A 206 -4.75 13.67 7.58
CA GLY A 206 -5.03 13.92 8.99
C GLY A 206 -5.39 12.66 9.78
N VAL A 207 -4.80 11.52 9.45
CA VAL A 207 -4.73 10.36 10.35
C VAL A 207 -3.91 10.79 11.56
N ARG A 208 -4.37 10.45 12.77
CA ARG A 208 -3.71 10.87 14.01
C ARG A 208 -2.57 9.94 14.41
N GLU A 209 -2.73 8.64 14.13
CA GLU A 209 -1.75 7.61 14.45
C GLU A 209 -1.67 6.58 13.34
N TYR A 210 -0.45 6.22 12.92
CA TYR A 210 -0.23 5.23 11.87
C TYR A 210 0.78 4.18 12.32
N TRP A 211 0.42 2.90 12.20
CA TRP A 211 1.28 1.77 12.53
C TRP A 211 1.69 1.00 11.29
N ILE A 212 2.96 0.64 11.24
CA ILE A 212 3.50 -0.32 10.29
C ILE A 212 3.96 -1.54 11.09
N VAL A 213 3.35 -2.69 10.84
CA VAL A 213 3.69 -3.97 11.47
C VAL A 213 4.45 -4.83 10.48
N ASP A 214 5.71 -5.12 10.77
CA ASP A 214 6.64 -5.89 9.96
C ASP A 214 6.82 -7.29 10.55
N SER A 215 6.02 -8.27 10.10
CA SER A 215 6.06 -9.66 10.55
C SER A 215 7.43 -10.28 10.36
N LYS A 216 8.04 -10.05 9.20
CA LYS A 216 9.34 -10.62 8.84
C LYS A 216 10.49 -10.20 9.74
N ASN A 217 10.50 -8.94 10.19
CA ASN A 217 11.54 -8.40 11.07
C ASN A 217 11.08 -8.28 12.53
N GLU A 218 9.88 -8.77 12.84
CA GLU A 218 9.24 -8.70 14.15
C GLU A 218 9.31 -7.29 14.76
N ARG A 219 8.86 -6.29 13.99
CA ARG A 219 8.92 -4.88 14.38
C ARG A 219 7.60 -4.17 14.17
N VAL A 220 7.35 -3.19 15.04
CA VAL A 220 6.23 -2.27 14.93
C VAL A 220 6.79 -0.85 14.92
N ILE A 221 6.45 -0.10 13.88
CA ILE A 221 6.77 1.32 13.78
C ILE A 221 5.48 2.09 14.02
N VAL A 222 5.47 2.91 15.04
CA VAL A 222 4.35 3.79 15.40
C VAL A 222 4.71 5.21 15.01
N TYR A 223 3.88 5.82 14.18
CA TYR A 223 3.93 7.23 13.83
C TYR A 223 2.80 7.94 14.59
N ASP A 224 3.13 8.69 15.63
CA ASP A 224 2.20 9.57 16.34
C ASP A 224 2.15 10.90 15.59
N ILE A 225 1.26 10.97 14.59
CA ILE A 225 1.17 12.10 13.67
C ILE A 225 0.58 13.32 14.36
N GLU A 226 -0.32 13.12 15.32
CA GLU A 226 -0.95 14.21 16.08
C GLU A 226 0.05 14.95 16.97
N ASN A 227 1.09 14.26 17.47
CA ASN A 227 2.15 14.80 18.28
C ASN A 227 3.44 15.02 17.47
N ASP A 228 3.38 15.92 16.47
CA ASP A 228 4.53 16.35 15.65
C ASP A 228 5.26 15.22 14.91
N LEU A 229 4.54 14.13 14.55
CA LEU A 229 5.09 12.95 13.88
C LEU A 229 6.19 12.27 14.71
N GLU A 230 5.96 12.11 16.00
CA GLU A 230 6.87 11.33 16.84
C GLU A 230 6.90 9.87 16.36
N ILE A 231 8.11 9.30 16.23
CA ILE A 231 8.30 7.95 15.71
C ILE A 231 8.84 7.06 16.84
N SER A 232 8.08 6.02 17.17
CA SER A 232 8.49 4.98 18.12
C SER A 232 8.70 3.65 17.42
N LEU A 233 9.75 2.93 17.81
CA LEU A 233 10.09 1.63 17.26
C LEU A 233 10.00 0.57 18.38
N TYR A 234 9.18 -0.45 18.14
CA TYR A 234 8.99 -1.59 19.02
C TYR A 234 9.34 -2.90 18.33
N THR A 235 9.55 -3.94 19.13
CA THR A 235 9.71 -5.33 18.70
C THR A 235 8.46 -6.14 19.04
N PHE A 236 8.38 -7.38 18.55
CA PHE A 236 7.31 -8.30 18.97
C PHE A 236 7.48 -8.85 20.39
N ASP A 237 8.49 -8.41 21.13
CA ASP A 237 8.63 -8.71 22.57
C ASP A 237 8.13 -7.55 23.45
N ASP A 238 7.60 -6.48 22.83
CA ASP A 238 7.19 -5.26 23.52
C ASP A 238 5.66 -5.13 23.62
N GLN A 239 5.24 -4.30 24.55
CA GLN A 239 3.87 -3.80 24.69
C GLN A 239 3.76 -2.44 24.02
N VAL A 240 2.90 -2.32 23.00
CA VAL A 240 2.76 -1.11 22.21
C VAL A 240 1.54 -0.30 22.65
N PRO A 241 1.75 0.91 23.22
CA PRO A 241 0.65 1.78 23.61
C PRO A 241 0.00 2.44 22.38
N VAL A 242 -1.33 2.55 22.40
CA VAL A 242 -2.11 3.22 21.36
C VAL A 242 -2.25 4.70 21.73
N CYS A 243 -1.61 5.57 20.93
CA CYS A 243 -1.49 7.01 21.23
C CYS A 243 -2.86 7.71 21.22
N ILE A 244 -3.75 7.43 20.26
CA ILE A 244 -5.11 8.03 20.21
C ILE A 244 -5.97 7.72 21.44
N PHE A 245 -5.55 6.79 22.28
CA PHE A 245 -6.20 6.45 23.54
C PHE A 245 -5.33 6.83 24.77
N ASP A 246 -4.46 7.84 24.63
CA ASP A 246 -3.53 8.30 25.69
C ASP A 246 -2.66 7.17 26.26
N GLY A 247 -2.30 6.18 25.44
CA GLY A 247 -1.53 5.01 25.86
C GLY A 247 -2.27 4.03 26.79
N LYS A 248 -3.57 4.23 27.06
CA LYS A 248 -4.36 3.37 27.96
C LYS A 248 -4.79 2.04 27.32
N CYS A 249 -4.79 1.97 25.99
CA CYS A 249 -4.94 0.73 25.25
C CYS A 249 -3.55 0.21 24.91
N ILE A 250 -3.27 -1.02 25.28
CA ILE A 250 -1.98 -1.66 25.04
C ILE A 250 -2.19 -2.86 24.10
N VAL A 251 -1.42 -2.94 23.04
CA VAL A 251 -1.32 -4.15 22.21
C VAL A 251 -0.06 -4.90 22.63
N ASP A 252 -0.23 -6.06 23.25
CA ASP A 252 0.88 -6.92 23.69
C ASP A 252 1.33 -7.80 22.53
N PHE A 253 2.39 -7.39 21.84
CA PHE A 253 2.92 -8.14 20.70
C PHE A 253 3.60 -9.44 21.11
N LYS A 254 4.05 -9.56 22.37
CA LYS A 254 4.60 -10.81 22.89
C LYS A 254 3.51 -11.88 22.99
N GLU A 255 2.34 -11.53 23.52
CA GLU A 255 1.19 -12.43 23.58
C GLU A 255 0.74 -12.86 22.17
N ILE A 256 0.69 -11.90 21.23
CA ILE A 256 0.36 -12.17 19.82
C ILE A 256 1.39 -13.12 19.19
N LYS A 257 2.69 -12.88 19.41
CA LYS A 257 3.78 -13.72 18.93
C LYS A 257 3.69 -15.14 19.48
N GLU A 258 3.45 -15.28 20.79
CA GLU A 258 3.25 -16.59 21.42
C GLU A 258 2.04 -17.34 20.84
N TYR A 259 0.94 -16.62 20.55
CA TYR A 259 -0.26 -17.20 19.97
C TYR A 259 -0.07 -17.64 18.50
N LEU A 260 0.60 -16.82 17.69
CA LEU A 260 0.85 -17.14 16.28
C LEU A 260 1.95 -18.20 16.09
N GLY A 261 2.87 -18.32 17.05
CA GLY A 261 3.85 -19.40 17.08
C GLY A 261 4.65 -19.56 15.79
N ASP A 262 4.67 -20.79 15.27
CA ASP A 262 5.46 -21.15 14.09
C ASP A 262 5.03 -20.44 12.79
N LEU A 263 3.80 -19.88 12.74
CA LEU A 263 3.35 -19.12 11.55
C LEU A 263 4.23 -17.92 11.25
N LEU A 264 4.87 -17.33 12.26
CA LEU A 264 5.80 -16.20 12.09
C LEU A 264 7.15 -16.62 11.51
N SER A 265 7.53 -17.89 11.65
CA SER A 265 8.83 -18.40 11.19
C SER A 265 8.82 -18.88 9.73
N GLU A 266 7.66 -18.96 9.08
CA GLU A 266 7.49 -19.49 7.72
C GLU A 266 7.53 -18.41 6.62
N GLU A 267 7.78 -17.13 6.94
CA GLU A 267 7.94 -16.04 5.97
C GLU A 267 9.45 -15.84 5.55
#